data_a07bb9eeb678551f0deed1fc35506287
#
_entry.id   a07bb9eeb678551f0deed1fc35506287
#
_cell.length_a   1.000
_cell.length_b   1.000
_cell.length_c   1.000
_cell.angle_alpha   90.00
_cell.angle_beta   90.00
_cell.angle_gamma   90.00
#
_symmetry.space_group_name_H-M   'P 1'
#
loop_
_entity.id
_entity.type
_entity.pdbx_description
1 polymer ?
#
loop_
_entity_poly.entity_id
_entity_poly.type
_entity_poly.pdbx_seq_one_letter_code
_entity_poly.pdbx_strand_id
1 'polypeptide(L)'
;MTKIKYFVLAAAAAFVFTACGTPAGNAPANNANAANTAAKPAAAAPTKEALMTLEKSGWEAWKNRDAKWIEDNYSDKGFNVGSTGRTDKAAMIKSYTTQKCEIKSYSLSDDQMQMAGPDVAILTFKSAQDAVCDGKKAPANVHSASIYIREGDKWKAVFYAEAEIVDPKAAPAKPADKKGSPIKFEAKPVAPDAGTDALVSAEKALWEAWKDHDTKKIEELTARDISFINIFGTYFATKADALKDWTSPGCDVKNVSVTDAAATMLSPTAAILTFNGGADGTCFGQKVGPIWGTSIYIKEGDAWKWTFGINLPAG
;
A
#
# COMPACT_ATOMS: atom_id res chain seq x y z
N MET A 1 -43.23 17.34 38.67
CA MET A 1 -42.81 17.42 40.09
C MET A 1 -42.48 16.01 40.54
N THR A 2 -41.23 15.70 40.81
CA THR A 2 -40.76 14.79 41.88
C THR A 2 -39.26 14.68 41.75
N LYS A 3 -38.54 15.27 42.67
CA LYS A 3 -37.10 15.25 42.86
C LYS A 3 -36.69 13.94 43.53
N ILE A 4 -35.69 13.26 43.05
CA ILE A 4 -35.01 12.20 43.81
C ILE A 4 -33.54 12.56 43.98
N LYS A 5 -33.12 12.51 45.24
CA LYS A 5 -31.85 12.98 45.80
C LYS A 5 -30.74 11.93 45.65
N TYR A 6 -29.54 12.44 45.49
CA TYR A 6 -28.27 11.71 45.59
C TYR A 6 -28.03 11.11 46.95
N PHE A 7 -27.42 9.90 46.99
CA PHE A 7 -26.73 9.37 48.18
C PHE A 7 -25.33 8.97 47.78
N VAL A 8 -24.35 9.66 48.36
CA VAL A 8 -22.94 9.35 48.33
C VAL A 8 -22.63 8.48 49.55
N LEU A 9 -22.02 7.34 49.35
CA LEU A 9 -21.44 6.57 50.47
C LEU A 9 -19.94 6.40 50.19
N ALA A 10 -19.14 7.07 51.03
CA ALA A 10 -17.70 6.87 51.13
C ALA A 10 -17.43 5.81 52.21
N ALA A 11 -16.68 4.76 51.89
CA ALA A 11 -16.13 3.83 52.84
C ALA A 11 -14.60 3.91 52.80
N ALA A 12 -14.02 4.44 53.86
CA ALA A 12 -12.59 4.42 54.14
C ALA A 12 -12.25 3.14 54.91
N ALA A 13 -11.32 2.34 54.43
CA ALA A 13 -10.72 1.23 55.16
C ALA A 13 -9.25 1.55 55.45
N ALA A 14 -8.95 1.74 56.72
CA ALA A 14 -7.60 1.90 57.25
C ALA A 14 -6.98 0.51 57.49
N PHE A 15 -5.79 0.25 56.96
CA PHE A 15 -4.99 -0.91 57.32
C PHE A 15 -3.82 -0.47 58.21
N VAL A 16 -3.78 -1.09 59.41
CA VAL A 16 -2.76 -0.94 60.44
C VAL A 16 -1.55 -1.81 60.09
N PHE A 17 -0.35 -1.23 60.11
CA PHE A 17 0.91 -1.95 60.02
C PHE A 17 1.36 -2.40 61.40
N THR A 18 1.54 -3.70 61.55
CA THR A 18 2.32 -4.26 62.68
C THR A 18 3.69 -4.70 62.20
N ALA A 19 4.71 -4.09 62.78
CA ALA A 19 6.11 -4.45 62.58
C ALA A 19 6.50 -5.56 63.57
N CYS A 20 7.20 -6.58 63.15
CA CYS A 20 8.03 -7.45 63.98
C CYS A 20 9.27 -7.91 63.26
N GLY A 21 10.35 -7.64 63.82
CA GLY A 21 11.74 -7.89 63.96
C GLY A 21 12.47 -8.93 63.09
N THR A 22 13.67 -8.50 62.69
CA THR A 22 14.78 -9.23 62.06
C THR A 22 15.31 -10.44 62.85
N PRO A 23 16.05 -11.39 62.16
CA PRO A 23 17.51 -11.23 62.19
C PRO A 23 18.24 -11.45 60.87
N ALA A 24 19.46 -10.94 60.85
CA ALA A 24 20.41 -10.85 59.78
C ALA A 24 20.87 -12.20 59.23
N GLY A 25 20.92 -12.31 57.89
CA GLY A 25 21.64 -13.35 57.17
C GLY A 25 22.34 -12.73 55.94
N ASN A 26 23.68 -12.75 55.96
CA ASN A 26 24.54 -12.31 54.85
C ASN A 26 24.29 -13.11 53.56
N ALA A 27 23.92 -12.48 52.51
CA ALA A 27 24.00 -13.03 51.13
C ALA A 27 24.65 -11.99 50.20
N PRO A 28 25.48 -12.43 49.23
CA PRO A 28 26.36 -11.54 48.47
C PRO A 28 25.56 -10.67 47.50
N ALA A 29 26.00 -9.41 47.39
CA ALA A 29 25.47 -8.44 46.45
C ALA A 29 25.72 -8.89 44.98
N ASN A 30 24.69 -9.42 44.36
CA ASN A 30 24.65 -9.48 42.86
C ASN A 30 24.24 -8.11 42.33
N ASN A 31 25.22 -7.36 41.87
CA ASN A 31 25.03 -6.18 41.05
C ASN A 31 24.43 -6.62 39.70
N ALA A 32 23.14 -6.82 39.61
CA ALA A 32 22.41 -6.83 38.38
C ALA A 32 22.25 -5.37 37.94
N ASN A 33 23.18 -4.87 37.13
CA ASN A 33 23.02 -3.67 36.32
C ASN A 33 21.86 -3.95 35.34
N ALA A 34 20.63 -3.74 35.78
CA ALA A 34 19.48 -3.60 34.91
C ALA A 34 19.71 -2.29 34.13
N ALA A 35 20.39 -2.41 32.99
CA ALA A 35 20.43 -1.35 32.02
C ALA A 35 18.97 -1.03 31.66
N ASN A 36 18.50 0.07 32.21
CA ASN A 36 17.22 0.67 31.86
C ASN A 36 17.37 1.20 30.42
N THR A 37 17.23 0.30 29.45
CA THR A 37 17.09 0.70 28.04
C THR A 37 15.72 1.35 27.91
N ALA A 38 15.69 2.65 28.23
CA ALA A 38 14.56 3.47 27.87
C ALA A 38 14.33 3.26 26.37
N ALA A 39 13.20 2.70 25.99
CA ALA A 39 12.83 2.54 24.59
C ALA A 39 12.97 3.91 23.93
N LYS A 40 13.81 3.99 22.88
CA LYS A 40 13.97 5.22 22.08
C LYS A 40 12.54 5.67 21.67
N PRO A 41 12.15 6.95 21.92
CA PRO A 41 10.84 7.42 21.53
C PRO A 41 10.57 7.04 20.09
N ALA A 42 9.40 6.49 19.80
CA ALA A 42 9.01 6.19 18.43
C ALA A 42 9.13 7.49 17.60
N ALA A 43 9.89 7.46 16.51
CA ALA A 43 10.01 8.62 15.64
C ALA A 43 8.61 9.03 15.16
N ALA A 44 8.35 10.33 15.05
CA ALA A 44 7.05 10.84 14.63
C ALA A 44 6.65 10.29 13.25
N ALA A 45 5.34 10.08 13.06
CA ALA A 45 4.80 9.78 11.73
C ALA A 45 5.20 10.89 10.73
N PRO A 46 5.35 10.57 9.43
CA PRO A 46 5.67 11.59 8.45
C PRO A 46 4.47 12.52 8.29
N THR A 47 4.70 13.77 7.95
CA THR A 47 3.58 14.61 7.48
C THR A 47 3.35 14.34 5.98
N LYS A 48 2.13 14.56 5.53
CA LYS A 48 1.77 14.46 4.12
C LYS A 48 2.66 15.38 3.26
N GLU A 49 2.89 16.60 3.73
CA GLU A 49 3.72 17.62 3.07
C GLU A 49 5.19 17.17 2.94
N ALA A 50 5.73 16.47 3.94
CA ALA A 50 7.08 15.92 3.88
C ALA A 50 7.19 14.82 2.81
N LEU A 51 6.22 13.90 2.74
CA LEU A 51 6.18 12.86 1.70
C LEU A 51 5.94 13.46 0.32
N MET A 52 5.07 14.46 0.18
CA MET A 52 4.87 15.16 -1.10
C MET A 52 6.12 15.92 -1.54
N THR A 53 6.92 16.44 -0.61
CA THR A 53 8.21 17.06 -0.94
C THR A 53 9.19 16.03 -1.48
N LEU A 54 9.24 14.84 -0.87
CA LEU A 54 10.05 13.73 -1.35
C LEU A 54 9.58 13.25 -2.73
N GLU A 55 8.27 13.13 -2.94
CA GLU A 55 7.68 12.75 -4.21
C GLU A 55 8.03 13.73 -5.33
N LYS A 56 7.86 15.04 -5.09
CA LYS A 56 8.24 16.08 -6.04
C LYS A 56 9.72 16.00 -6.42
N SER A 57 10.60 15.72 -5.45
CA SER A 57 12.02 15.53 -5.74
C SER A 57 12.29 14.30 -6.61
N GLY A 58 11.48 13.23 -6.48
CA GLY A 58 11.53 12.05 -7.35
C GLY A 58 11.11 12.35 -8.79
N TRP A 59 10.07 13.17 -8.95
CA TRP A 59 9.63 13.62 -10.28
C TRP A 59 10.66 14.53 -10.96
N GLU A 60 11.33 15.41 -10.21
CA GLU A 60 12.47 16.19 -10.72
C GLU A 60 13.65 15.29 -11.08
N ALA A 61 13.94 14.26 -10.27
CA ALA A 61 14.98 13.29 -10.57
C ALA A 61 14.67 12.51 -11.87
N TRP A 62 13.42 12.09 -12.08
CA TRP A 62 12.99 11.46 -13.32
C TRP A 62 13.20 12.39 -14.52
N LYS A 63 12.77 13.66 -14.41
CA LYS A 63 12.95 14.65 -15.47
C LYS A 63 14.42 14.90 -15.79
N ASN A 64 15.28 14.89 -14.80
CA ASN A 64 16.72 15.15 -14.92
C ASN A 64 17.55 13.86 -15.15
N ARG A 65 16.89 12.68 -15.18
CA ARG A 65 17.53 11.35 -15.27
C ARG A 65 18.54 11.10 -14.14
N ASP A 66 18.24 11.59 -12.96
CA ASP A 66 19.07 11.43 -11.78
C ASP A 66 18.77 10.07 -11.10
N ALA A 67 19.46 9.03 -11.53
CA ALA A 67 19.34 7.70 -10.95
C ALA A 67 19.81 7.63 -9.49
N LYS A 68 20.69 8.56 -9.07
CA LYS A 68 21.17 8.63 -7.69
C LYS A 68 20.02 8.88 -6.71
N TRP A 69 19.00 9.60 -7.12
CA TRP A 69 17.82 9.80 -6.28
C TRP A 69 17.16 8.46 -5.88
N ILE A 70 17.06 7.50 -6.84
CA ILE A 70 16.54 6.15 -6.55
C ILE A 70 17.45 5.42 -5.57
N GLU A 71 18.77 5.49 -5.75
CA GLU A 71 19.73 4.87 -4.85
C GLU A 71 19.55 5.35 -3.40
N ASP A 72 19.38 6.66 -3.21
CA ASP A 72 19.33 7.31 -1.91
C ASP A 72 17.96 7.20 -1.22
N ASN A 73 16.85 7.25 -2.00
CA ASN A 73 15.50 7.43 -1.46
C ASN A 73 14.60 6.20 -1.59
N TYR A 74 14.98 5.20 -2.38
CA TYR A 74 14.29 3.91 -2.35
C TYR A 74 14.93 2.95 -1.35
N SER A 75 14.08 2.17 -0.68
CA SER A 75 14.50 0.98 0.08
C SER A 75 15.19 -0.02 -0.85
N ASP A 76 16.10 -0.85 -0.32
CA ASP A 76 16.73 -1.91 -1.12
C ASP A 76 15.75 -2.99 -1.57
N LYS A 77 14.63 -3.16 -0.87
CA LYS A 77 13.51 -4.01 -1.27
C LYS A 77 12.46 -3.28 -2.15
N GLY A 78 12.79 -2.06 -2.61
CA GLY A 78 11.88 -1.24 -3.41
C GLY A 78 11.70 -1.73 -4.84
N PHE A 79 10.49 -1.56 -5.35
CA PHE A 79 10.11 -1.93 -6.71
C PHE A 79 8.94 -1.06 -7.21
N ASN A 80 8.77 -1.01 -8.53
CA ASN A 80 7.60 -0.41 -9.17
C ASN A 80 6.76 -1.50 -9.84
N VAL A 81 5.48 -1.20 -10.07
CA VAL A 81 4.60 -2.04 -10.89
C VAL A 81 4.03 -1.19 -12.03
N GLY A 82 4.15 -1.71 -13.23
CA GLY A 82 3.55 -1.15 -14.44
C GLY A 82 2.72 -2.21 -15.17
N SER A 83 2.23 -1.89 -16.37
CA SER A 83 1.43 -2.82 -17.18
C SER A 83 2.20 -4.11 -17.57
N THR A 84 3.52 -4.08 -17.56
CA THR A 84 4.41 -5.22 -17.89
C THR A 84 4.90 -5.99 -16.65
N GLY A 85 4.49 -5.58 -15.45
CA GLY A 85 4.82 -6.23 -14.20
C GLY A 85 5.75 -5.45 -13.29
N ARG A 86 6.48 -6.17 -12.45
CA ARG A 86 7.37 -5.62 -11.42
C ARG A 86 8.71 -5.19 -12.01
N THR A 87 9.22 -4.06 -11.52
CA THR A 87 10.53 -3.52 -11.86
C THR A 87 11.28 -3.26 -10.56
N ASP A 88 12.33 -4.00 -10.26
CA ASP A 88 13.11 -3.84 -9.03
C ASP A 88 13.98 -2.56 -9.03
N LYS A 89 14.57 -2.23 -7.88
CA LYS A 89 15.40 -1.03 -7.70
C LYS A 89 16.54 -0.94 -8.71
N ALA A 90 17.22 -2.05 -9.01
CA ALA A 90 18.34 -2.08 -9.95
C ALA A 90 17.88 -1.79 -11.40
N ALA A 91 16.74 -2.37 -11.80
CA ALA A 91 16.14 -2.12 -13.09
C ALA A 91 15.59 -0.68 -13.20
N MET A 92 15.04 -0.11 -12.12
CA MET A 92 14.66 1.31 -12.07
C MET A 92 15.85 2.24 -12.28
N ILE A 93 16.95 2.03 -11.55
CA ILE A 93 18.21 2.78 -11.71
C ILE A 93 18.70 2.70 -13.17
N LYS A 94 18.69 1.50 -13.75
CA LYS A 94 19.06 1.29 -15.13
C LYS A 94 18.12 2.05 -16.09
N SER A 95 16.82 2.04 -15.86
CA SER A 95 15.85 2.73 -16.72
C SER A 95 16.07 4.24 -16.75
N TYR A 96 16.37 4.87 -15.62
CA TYR A 96 16.68 6.30 -15.53
C TYR A 96 17.90 6.70 -16.39
N THR A 97 18.87 5.80 -16.54
CA THR A 97 20.08 6.07 -17.32
C THR A 97 19.96 5.69 -18.80
N THR A 98 19.12 4.72 -19.15
CA THR A 98 19.03 4.16 -20.51
C THR A 98 17.81 4.63 -21.28
N GLN A 99 16.68 4.87 -20.62
CA GLN A 99 15.44 5.30 -21.27
C GLN A 99 15.55 6.72 -21.78
N LYS A 100 15.11 6.95 -23.02
CA LYS A 100 15.12 8.28 -23.62
C LYS A 100 13.77 8.96 -23.41
N CYS A 101 13.63 9.65 -22.27
CA CYS A 101 12.45 10.43 -21.94
C CYS A 101 12.67 11.92 -22.24
N GLU A 102 11.71 12.55 -22.88
CA GLU A 102 11.55 14.00 -22.99
C GLU A 102 10.33 14.40 -22.17
N ILE A 103 10.55 15.06 -21.01
CA ILE A 103 9.51 15.48 -20.09
C ILE A 103 9.39 17.00 -20.20
N LYS A 104 8.31 17.48 -20.84
CA LYS A 104 8.05 18.92 -21.02
C LYS A 104 7.52 19.55 -19.74
N SER A 105 6.56 18.89 -19.12
CA SER A 105 5.93 19.38 -17.89
C SER A 105 5.32 18.24 -17.07
N TYR A 106 5.18 18.48 -15.78
CA TYR A 106 4.33 17.69 -14.89
C TYR A 106 3.74 18.58 -13.80
N SER A 107 2.65 18.11 -13.20
CA SER A 107 2.07 18.69 -11.99
C SER A 107 1.48 17.60 -11.11
N LEU A 108 1.55 17.79 -9.78
CA LEU A 108 1.00 16.88 -8.78
C LEU A 108 -0.08 17.59 -7.99
N SER A 109 -1.21 16.92 -7.78
CA SER A 109 -2.39 17.48 -7.09
C SER A 109 -3.17 16.39 -6.35
N ASP A 110 -4.19 16.80 -5.58
CA ASP A 110 -5.16 15.93 -4.92
C ASP A 110 -4.51 14.87 -4.01
N ASP A 111 -3.41 15.24 -3.33
CA ASP A 111 -2.65 14.33 -2.50
C ASP A 111 -3.40 13.92 -1.23
N GLN A 112 -3.38 12.61 -0.96
CA GLN A 112 -3.93 12.00 0.24
C GLN A 112 -2.88 11.10 0.89
N MET A 113 -2.90 11.01 2.22
CA MET A 113 -2.02 10.13 2.97
C MET A 113 -2.81 9.27 3.95
N GLN A 114 -2.47 7.98 3.98
CA GLN A 114 -3.00 7.00 4.92
C GLN A 114 -1.83 6.28 5.58
N MET A 115 -1.92 6.05 6.89
CA MET A 115 -0.94 5.19 7.59
C MET A 115 -1.41 3.75 7.59
N ALA A 116 -0.53 2.84 7.19
CA ALA A 116 -0.70 1.39 7.28
C ALA A 116 0.15 0.83 8.43
N GLY A 117 -0.04 1.38 9.61
CA GLY A 117 0.77 1.13 10.80
C GLY A 117 1.78 2.25 11.08
N PRO A 118 2.61 2.14 12.14
CA PRO A 118 3.49 3.23 12.57
C PRO A 118 4.65 3.51 11.62
N ASP A 119 5.03 2.54 10.81
CA ASP A 119 6.25 2.55 9.98
C ASP A 119 5.97 2.45 8.48
N VAL A 120 4.70 2.51 8.07
CA VAL A 120 4.27 2.40 6.67
C VAL A 120 3.27 3.50 6.35
N ALA A 121 3.55 4.30 5.33
CA ALA A 121 2.69 5.35 4.83
C ALA A 121 2.33 5.10 3.36
N ILE A 122 1.08 5.30 3.01
CA ILE A 122 0.52 5.25 1.66
C ILE A 122 0.25 6.69 1.25
N LEU A 123 0.85 7.13 0.16
CA LEU A 123 0.62 8.44 -0.45
C LEU A 123 -0.03 8.22 -1.80
N THR A 124 -1.18 8.84 -2.04
CA THR A 124 -1.85 8.83 -3.34
C THR A 124 -2.01 10.25 -3.84
N PHE A 125 -1.92 10.46 -5.14
CA PHE A 125 -2.03 11.78 -5.76
C PHE A 125 -2.36 11.66 -7.24
N LYS A 126 -2.87 12.72 -7.83
CA LYS A 126 -2.98 12.86 -9.28
C LYS A 126 -1.71 13.46 -9.87
N SER A 127 -1.30 12.93 -11.01
CA SER A 127 -0.27 13.54 -11.83
C SER A 127 -0.83 13.87 -13.20
N ALA A 128 -0.53 15.10 -13.66
CA ALA A 128 -0.68 15.46 -15.08
C ALA A 128 0.72 15.62 -15.67
N GLN A 129 0.97 15.00 -16.85
CA GLN A 129 2.29 14.99 -17.46
C GLN A 129 2.24 15.10 -18.99
N ASP A 130 3.19 15.84 -19.55
CA ASP A 130 3.49 15.83 -21.01
C ASP A 130 4.90 15.28 -21.19
N ALA A 131 4.95 13.99 -21.46
CA ALA A 131 6.20 13.27 -21.60
C ALA A 131 6.14 12.24 -22.73
N VAL A 132 7.28 12.02 -23.36
CA VAL A 132 7.49 11.00 -24.41
C VAL A 132 8.72 10.20 -24.01
N CYS A 133 8.57 8.87 -23.80
CA CYS A 133 9.68 7.99 -23.48
C CYS A 133 9.84 6.94 -24.57
N ASP A 134 11.05 6.83 -25.14
CA ASP A 134 11.38 5.94 -26.26
C ASP A 134 10.38 6.04 -27.44
N GLY A 135 9.96 7.29 -27.74
CA GLY A 135 9.00 7.60 -28.80
C GLY A 135 7.54 7.31 -28.46
N LYS A 136 7.23 6.85 -27.26
CA LYS A 136 5.85 6.59 -26.79
C LYS A 136 5.41 7.68 -25.83
N LYS A 137 4.22 8.25 -26.08
CA LYS A 137 3.63 9.23 -25.18
C LYS A 137 3.22 8.54 -23.87
N ALA A 138 3.65 9.11 -22.74
CA ALA A 138 3.16 8.70 -21.43
C ALA A 138 1.68 9.08 -21.26
N PRO A 139 0.90 8.36 -20.43
CA PRO A 139 -0.46 8.76 -20.05
C PRO A 139 -0.47 10.20 -19.52
N ALA A 140 -1.39 11.03 -20.04
CA ALA A 140 -1.41 12.46 -19.71
C ALA A 140 -1.88 12.74 -18.29
N ASN A 141 -2.79 11.92 -17.78
CA ASN A 141 -3.33 12.04 -16.43
C ASN A 141 -3.37 10.67 -15.79
N VAL A 142 -2.80 10.56 -14.59
CA VAL A 142 -2.77 9.31 -13.83
C VAL A 142 -3.12 9.56 -12.36
N HIS A 143 -3.67 8.54 -11.70
CA HIS A 143 -3.62 8.43 -10.24
C HIS A 143 -2.42 7.57 -9.88
N SER A 144 -1.56 8.12 -9.03
CA SER A 144 -0.33 7.49 -8.56
C SER A 144 -0.47 7.04 -7.12
N ALA A 145 0.24 5.98 -6.77
CA ALA A 145 0.42 5.52 -5.40
C ALA A 145 1.89 5.27 -5.12
N SER A 146 2.37 5.85 -4.02
CA SER A 146 3.69 5.61 -3.45
C SER A 146 3.56 5.04 -2.05
N ILE A 147 4.27 3.96 -1.77
CA ILE A 147 4.35 3.39 -0.42
C ILE A 147 5.71 3.73 0.15
N TYR A 148 5.70 4.29 1.35
CA TYR A 148 6.89 4.64 2.10
C TYR A 148 7.02 3.78 3.33
N ILE A 149 8.24 3.37 3.64
CA ILE A 149 8.56 2.67 4.90
C ILE A 149 9.60 3.46 5.67
N ARG A 150 9.58 3.31 6.98
CA ARG A 150 10.59 3.92 7.83
C ARG A 150 11.79 2.99 7.98
N GLU A 151 12.95 3.46 7.56
CA GLU A 151 14.24 2.81 7.77
C GLU A 151 15.14 3.70 8.64
N GLY A 152 15.29 3.33 9.89
CA GLY A 152 15.96 4.18 10.89
C GLY A 152 15.17 5.47 11.14
N ASP A 153 15.80 6.60 10.86
CA ASP A 153 15.20 7.93 11.04
C ASP A 153 14.67 8.52 9.70
N LYS A 154 14.68 7.73 8.60
CA LYS A 154 14.29 8.18 7.27
C LYS A 154 13.06 7.43 6.76
N TRP A 155 12.24 8.12 5.98
CA TRP A 155 11.21 7.52 5.16
C TRP A 155 11.77 7.27 3.76
N LYS A 156 11.64 6.04 3.26
CA LYS A 156 12.09 5.63 1.93
C LYS A 156 10.94 5.04 1.14
N ALA A 157 10.90 5.34 -0.15
CA ALA A 157 9.95 4.72 -1.05
C ALA A 157 10.27 3.21 -1.17
N VAL A 158 9.24 2.38 -1.14
CA VAL A 158 9.35 0.93 -1.36
C VAL A 158 8.52 0.47 -2.54
N PHE A 159 7.57 1.30 -2.99
CA PHE A 159 6.68 0.97 -4.09
C PHE A 159 6.20 2.24 -4.79
N TYR A 160 6.01 2.14 -6.11
CA TYR A 160 5.34 3.14 -6.93
C TYR A 160 4.55 2.47 -8.05
N ALA A 161 3.36 2.99 -8.34
CA ALA A 161 2.55 2.61 -9.50
C ALA A 161 1.64 3.76 -9.94
N GLU A 162 1.24 3.75 -11.22
CA GLU A 162 0.34 4.72 -11.84
C GLU A 162 -0.80 4.02 -12.58
N ALA A 163 -2.03 4.44 -12.35
CA ALA A 163 -3.19 4.05 -13.13
C ALA A 163 -3.66 5.23 -14.00
N GLU A 164 -3.78 5.03 -15.31
CA GLU A 164 -4.27 6.05 -16.23
C GLU A 164 -5.71 6.43 -15.91
N ILE A 165 -5.99 7.73 -15.80
CA ILE A 165 -7.35 8.24 -15.57
C ILE A 165 -8.09 8.24 -16.92
N VAL A 166 -9.02 7.30 -17.08
CA VAL A 166 -9.84 7.14 -18.27
C VAL A 166 -11.32 7.15 -17.93
N ASP A 167 -12.16 7.63 -18.85
CA ASP A 167 -13.61 7.48 -18.72
C ASP A 167 -13.99 6.01 -19.00
N PRO A 168 -14.53 5.27 -18.03
CA PRO A 168 -14.92 3.86 -18.22
C PRO A 168 -16.02 3.68 -19.26
N LYS A 169 -16.73 4.76 -19.65
CA LYS A 169 -17.75 4.75 -20.71
C LYS A 169 -17.18 5.13 -22.07
N ALA A 170 -15.94 5.62 -22.13
CA ALA A 170 -15.28 5.88 -23.41
C ALA A 170 -15.07 4.54 -24.13
N ALA A 171 -15.33 4.52 -25.45
CA ALA A 171 -15.00 3.35 -26.27
C ALA A 171 -13.52 2.98 -26.07
N PRO A 172 -13.19 1.68 -25.90
CA PRO A 172 -11.80 1.28 -25.71
C PRO A 172 -10.97 1.84 -26.85
N ALA A 173 -9.86 2.50 -26.50
CA ALA A 173 -8.89 2.94 -27.51
C ALA A 173 -8.51 1.71 -28.34
N LYS A 174 -8.52 1.85 -29.67
CA LYS A 174 -8.06 0.75 -30.56
C LYS A 174 -6.73 0.26 -30.02
N PRO A 175 -6.53 -1.07 -29.91
CA PRO A 175 -5.25 -1.60 -29.47
C PRO A 175 -4.15 -0.93 -30.27
N ALA A 176 -3.20 -0.28 -29.59
CA ALA A 176 -2.04 0.29 -30.27
C ALA A 176 -1.39 -0.84 -31.08
N ASP A 177 -1.11 -0.60 -32.36
CA ASP A 177 -0.47 -1.56 -33.23
C ASP A 177 0.75 -2.15 -32.50
N LYS A 178 0.70 -3.46 -32.22
CA LYS A 178 1.75 -4.21 -31.51
C LYS A 178 3.00 -4.34 -32.42
N LYS A 179 3.62 -3.24 -32.77
CA LYS A 179 4.94 -3.17 -33.41
C LYS A 179 5.95 -2.57 -32.45
N GLY A 180 6.29 -3.32 -31.45
CA GLY A 180 7.40 -3.07 -30.57
C GLY A 180 7.53 -4.29 -29.67
N SER A 181 8.62 -5.04 -29.81
CA SER A 181 8.90 -6.13 -28.88
C SER A 181 8.91 -5.54 -27.46
N PRO A 182 8.12 -6.09 -26.52
CA PRO A 182 8.25 -5.66 -25.13
C PRO A 182 9.69 -5.93 -24.71
N ILE A 183 10.34 -4.94 -24.11
CA ILE A 183 11.59 -5.18 -23.39
C ILE A 183 11.22 -6.18 -22.31
N LYS A 184 11.60 -7.44 -22.48
CA LYS A 184 11.46 -8.45 -21.45
C LYS A 184 12.44 -8.10 -20.33
N PHE A 185 11.97 -7.33 -19.36
CA PHE A 185 12.61 -7.34 -18.05
C PHE A 185 12.28 -8.70 -17.44
N GLU A 186 13.26 -9.59 -17.37
CA GLU A 186 13.15 -10.79 -16.55
C GLU A 186 13.14 -10.31 -15.09
N ALA A 187 11.96 -10.01 -14.57
CA ALA A 187 11.77 -9.83 -13.15
C ALA A 187 12.16 -11.17 -12.49
N LYS A 188 13.29 -11.19 -11.81
CA LYS A 188 13.60 -12.32 -10.92
C LYS A 188 12.44 -12.40 -9.92
N PRO A 189 11.79 -13.58 -9.78
CA PRO A 189 10.79 -13.74 -8.74
C PRO A 189 11.43 -13.35 -7.42
N VAL A 190 10.86 -12.36 -6.74
CA VAL A 190 11.24 -12.10 -5.35
C VAL A 190 10.86 -13.36 -4.59
N ALA A 191 11.81 -13.98 -3.90
CA ALA A 191 11.54 -15.19 -3.13
C ALA A 191 10.37 -14.91 -2.17
N PRO A 192 9.34 -15.77 -2.10
CA PRO A 192 8.20 -15.54 -1.25
C PRO A 192 8.67 -15.47 0.21
N ASP A 193 8.36 -14.35 0.87
CA ASP A 193 8.57 -14.20 2.31
C ASP A 193 7.61 -15.14 3.08
N ALA A 194 8.02 -15.56 4.29
CA ALA A 194 7.16 -16.36 5.16
C ALA A 194 5.84 -15.60 5.43
N GLY A 195 4.73 -16.16 4.99
CA GLY A 195 3.41 -15.50 5.09
C GLY A 195 2.75 -15.18 3.75
N THR A 196 3.45 -15.34 2.63
CA THR A 196 2.88 -15.13 1.28
C THR A 196 1.60 -15.92 1.07
N ASP A 197 1.53 -17.18 1.51
CA ASP A 197 0.35 -18.03 1.35
C ASP A 197 -0.88 -17.48 2.07
N ALA A 198 -0.70 -16.90 3.25
CA ALA A 198 -1.79 -16.27 4.00
C ALA A 198 -2.33 -15.02 3.28
N LEU A 199 -1.45 -14.20 2.72
CA LEU A 199 -1.83 -13.01 1.95
C LEU A 199 -2.50 -13.38 0.63
N VAL A 200 -1.98 -14.39 -0.08
CA VAL A 200 -2.60 -14.92 -1.31
C VAL A 200 -3.99 -15.50 -1.02
N SER A 201 -4.14 -16.20 0.10
CA SER A 201 -5.44 -16.74 0.52
C SER A 201 -6.42 -15.61 0.85
N ALA A 202 -5.99 -14.55 1.53
CA ALA A 202 -6.81 -13.38 1.82
C ALA A 202 -7.23 -12.64 0.53
N GLU A 203 -6.29 -12.47 -0.42
CA GLU A 203 -6.57 -11.84 -1.72
C GLU A 203 -7.58 -12.66 -2.53
N LYS A 204 -7.39 -13.99 -2.64
CA LYS A 204 -8.36 -14.87 -3.30
C LYS A 204 -9.74 -14.78 -2.67
N ALA A 205 -9.81 -14.76 -1.34
CA ALA A 205 -11.09 -14.62 -0.64
C ALA A 205 -11.77 -13.28 -0.95
N LEU A 206 -11.00 -12.20 -1.08
CA LEU A 206 -11.53 -10.88 -1.46
C LEU A 206 -12.07 -10.88 -2.90
N TRP A 207 -11.33 -11.50 -3.85
CA TRP A 207 -11.77 -11.65 -5.23
C TRP A 207 -13.03 -12.50 -5.38
N GLU A 208 -13.14 -13.61 -4.62
CA GLU A 208 -14.37 -14.43 -4.57
C GLU A 208 -15.55 -13.63 -3.99
N ALA A 209 -15.31 -12.86 -2.90
CA ALA A 209 -16.35 -12.02 -2.31
C ALA A 209 -16.80 -10.91 -3.28
N TRP A 210 -15.88 -10.32 -4.04
CA TRP A 210 -16.20 -9.37 -5.12
C TRP A 210 -17.06 -10.04 -6.22
N LYS A 211 -16.67 -11.22 -6.71
CA LYS A 211 -17.43 -12.00 -7.71
C LYS A 211 -18.86 -12.27 -7.25
N ASP A 212 -19.02 -12.62 -5.98
CA ASP A 212 -20.31 -13.00 -5.40
C ASP A 212 -21.10 -11.77 -4.87
N HIS A 213 -20.57 -10.55 -5.02
CA HIS A 213 -21.14 -9.30 -4.45
C HIS A 213 -21.41 -9.40 -2.94
N ASP A 214 -20.62 -10.20 -2.22
CA ASP A 214 -20.76 -10.42 -0.78
C ASP A 214 -20.18 -9.26 0.03
N THR A 215 -20.98 -8.21 0.20
CA THR A 215 -20.62 -7.02 0.96
C THR A 215 -20.12 -7.36 2.37
N LYS A 216 -20.80 -8.29 3.06
CA LYS A 216 -20.43 -8.67 4.43
C LYS A 216 -19.03 -9.30 4.46
N LYS A 217 -18.74 -10.18 3.51
CA LYS A 217 -17.42 -10.82 3.43
C LYS A 217 -16.33 -9.84 3.07
N ILE A 218 -16.59 -8.90 2.16
CA ILE A 218 -15.67 -7.81 1.83
C ILE A 218 -15.40 -6.96 3.07
N GLU A 219 -16.42 -6.59 3.85
CA GLU A 219 -16.25 -5.84 5.10
C GLU A 219 -15.40 -6.59 6.12
N GLU A 220 -15.56 -7.91 6.24
CA GLU A 220 -14.76 -8.77 7.11
C GLU A 220 -13.29 -8.85 6.68
N LEU A 221 -13.01 -8.87 5.38
CA LEU A 221 -11.66 -9.01 4.83
C LEU A 221 -10.88 -7.70 4.77
N THR A 222 -11.55 -6.56 4.86
CA THR A 222 -10.95 -5.23 4.76
C THR A 222 -10.79 -4.56 6.11
N ALA A 223 -9.77 -3.72 6.26
CA ALA A 223 -9.54 -2.88 7.43
C ALA A 223 -10.67 -1.83 7.59
N ARG A 224 -10.70 -1.15 8.74
CA ARG A 224 -11.66 -0.06 8.96
C ARG A 224 -11.51 1.05 7.94
N ASP A 225 -10.29 1.50 7.75
CA ASP A 225 -9.94 2.58 6.84
C ASP A 225 -9.25 1.99 5.61
N ILE A 226 -9.86 2.18 4.44
CA ILE A 226 -9.32 1.70 3.17
C ILE A 226 -9.38 2.79 2.12
N SER A 227 -8.50 2.66 1.11
CA SER A 227 -8.59 3.41 -0.13
C SER A 227 -8.21 2.53 -1.33
N PHE A 228 -8.66 2.89 -2.53
CA PHE A 228 -8.49 2.07 -3.70
C PHE A 228 -8.36 2.89 -4.98
N ILE A 229 -7.48 2.48 -5.88
CA ILE A 229 -7.37 3.00 -7.24
C ILE A 229 -7.70 1.85 -8.20
N ASN A 230 -8.79 1.97 -8.95
CA ASN A 230 -9.18 0.93 -9.90
C ASN A 230 -8.42 1.06 -11.24
N ILE A 231 -8.66 0.10 -12.16
CA ILE A 231 -8.02 0.04 -13.48
C ILE A 231 -8.31 1.24 -14.39
N PHE A 232 -9.29 2.07 -14.06
CA PHE A 232 -9.64 3.30 -14.77
C PHE A 232 -9.01 4.55 -14.13
N GLY A 233 -8.11 4.38 -13.15
CA GLY A 233 -7.53 5.47 -12.39
C GLY A 233 -8.53 6.20 -11.49
N THR A 234 -9.70 5.63 -11.23
CA THR A 234 -10.65 6.19 -10.25
C THR A 234 -10.17 5.90 -8.85
N TYR A 235 -10.07 6.94 -8.02
CA TYR A 235 -9.69 6.83 -6.62
C TYR A 235 -10.92 6.84 -5.71
N PHE A 236 -11.03 5.83 -4.88
CA PHE A 236 -12.03 5.69 -3.83
C PHE A 236 -11.36 5.96 -2.49
N ALA A 237 -11.68 7.09 -1.89
CA ALA A 237 -11.05 7.56 -0.67
C ALA A 237 -11.60 6.90 0.60
N THR A 238 -12.75 6.23 0.51
CA THR A 238 -13.44 5.65 1.66
C THR A 238 -13.87 4.21 1.40
N LYS A 239 -14.02 3.45 2.48
CA LYS A 239 -14.56 2.08 2.43
C LYS A 239 -15.97 2.05 1.81
N ALA A 240 -16.80 3.03 2.13
CA ALA A 240 -18.16 3.10 1.60
C ALA A 240 -18.17 3.27 0.07
N ASP A 241 -17.31 4.13 -0.47
CA ASP A 241 -17.19 4.34 -1.92
C ASP A 241 -16.64 3.10 -2.63
N ALA A 242 -15.61 2.46 -2.07
CA ALA A 242 -15.05 1.24 -2.62
C ALA A 242 -16.06 0.08 -2.60
N LEU A 243 -16.80 -0.10 -1.52
CA LEU A 243 -17.86 -1.12 -1.43
C LEU A 243 -18.95 -0.89 -2.47
N LYS A 244 -19.38 0.35 -2.66
CA LYS A 244 -20.38 0.69 -3.68
C LYS A 244 -19.92 0.34 -5.09
N ASP A 245 -18.64 0.52 -5.41
CA ASP A 245 -18.04 0.13 -6.69
C ASP A 245 -17.98 -1.40 -6.82
N TRP A 246 -17.43 -2.09 -5.82
CA TRP A 246 -17.21 -3.54 -5.84
C TRP A 246 -18.49 -4.38 -5.81
N THR A 247 -19.54 -3.89 -5.16
CA THR A 247 -20.84 -4.59 -5.08
C THR A 247 -21.85 -4.08 -6.10
N SER A 248 -21.41 -3.23 -7.02
CA SER A 248 -22.24 -2.74 -8.14
C SER A 248 -22.69 -3.91 -9.03
N PRO A 249 -23.96 -3.96 -9.47
CA PRO A 249 -24.47 -5.04 -10.32
C PRO A 249 -23.93 -4.97 -11.77
N GLY A 250 -22.97 -4.10 -12.04
CA GLY A 250 -22.40 -3.93 -13.38
C GLY A 250 -21.48 -5.06 -13.84
N CYS A 251 -21.06 -5.95 -12.95
CA CYS A 251 -20.18 -7.07 -13.27
C CYS A 251 -20.93 -8.41 -13.18
N ASP A 252 -20.76 -9.25 -14.22
CA ASP A 252 -21.19 -10.66 -14.24
C ASP A 252 -19.93 -11.51 -14.42
N VAL A 253 -19.46 -12.10 -13.33
CA VAL A 253 -18.19 -12.84 -13.23
C VAL A 253 -18.45 -14.25 -12.72
N LYS A 254 -17.91 -15.25 -13.43
CA LYS A 254 -18.07 -16.68 -13.09
C LYS A 254 -16.90 -17.22 -12.28
N ASN A 255 -15.69 -16.86 -12.68
CA ASN A 255 -14.46 -17.35 -12.06
C ASN A 255 -13.49 -16.19 -11.87
N VAL A 256 -12.68 -16.29 -10.83
CA VAL A 256 -11.60 -15.35 -10.54
C VAL A 256 -10.28 -16.09 -10.36
N SER A 257 -9.18 -15.42 -10.63
CA SER A 257 -7.84 -15.97 -10.45
C SER A 257 -6.89 -14.95 -9.85
N VAL A 258 -6.01 -15.43 -8.97
CA VAL A 258 -4.87 -14.70 -8.41
C VAL A 258 -3.65 -15.57 -8.65
N THR A 259 -2.76 -15.13 -9.51
CA THR A 259 -1.56 -15.87 -9.94
C THR A 259 -0.34 -14.95 -9.90
N ASP A 260 0.85 -15.51 -10.08
CA ASP A 260 2.12 -14.76 -10.08
C ASP A 260 2.25 -13.81 -8.87
N ALA A 261 1.81 -14.30 -7.71
CA ALA A 261 1.78 -13.52 -6.49
C ALA A 261 3.16 -13.45 -5.83
N ALA A 262 3.54 -12.25 -5.37
CA ALA A 262 4.73 -12.04 -4.57
C ALA A 262 4.41 -11.07 -3.44
N ALA A 263 4.81 -11.44 -2.22
CA ALA A 263 4.63 -10.62 -1.04
C ALA A 263 5.97 -10.12 -0.50
N THR A 264 5.97 -8.93 0.08
CA THR A 264 7.10 -8.35 0.80
C THR A 264 6.59 -7.77 2.12
N MET A 265 7.22 -8.15 3.22
CA MET A 265 6.92 -7.54 4.52
C MET A 265 7.47 -6.11 4.56
N LEU A 266 6.59 -5.16 4.83
CA LEU A 266 6.92 -3.74 4.99
C LEU A 266 7.31 -3.43 6.44
N SER A 267 6.62 -4.07 7.38
CA SER A 267 6.85 -4.05 8.82
C SER A 267 6.37 -5.37 9.43
N PRO A 268 6.52 -5.61 10.73
CA PRO A 268 5.96 -6.81 11.37
C PRO A 268 4.43 -6.94 11.24
N THR A 269 3.73 -5.85 10.99
CA THR A 269 2.27 -5.78 10.91
C THR A 269 1.73 -5.25 9.58
N ALA A 270 2.56 -5.02 8.59
CA ALA A 270 2.14 -4.58 7.26
C ALA A 270 2.91 -5.30 6.16
N ALA A 271 2.22 -5.63 5.08
CA ALA A 271 2.79 -6.31 3.92
C ALA A 271 2.23 -5.74 2.62
N ILE A 272 3.00 -5.82 1.55
CA ILE A 272 2.58 -5.56 0.18
C ILE A 272 2.52 -6.88 -0.59
N LEU A 273 1.42 -7.13 -1.27
CA LEU A 273 1.21 -8.25 -2.18
C LEU A 273 1.01 -7.70 -3.58
N THR A 274 1.74 -8.22 -4.55
CA THR A 274 1.53 -7.96 -5.98
C THR A 274 1.20 -9.26 -6.69
N PHE A 275 0.31 -9.21 -7.68
CA PHE A 275 -0.19 -10.42 -8.33
C PHE A 275 -0.78 -10.12 -9.72
N ASN A 276 -0.91 -11.16 -10.53
CA ASN A 276 -1.78 -11.14 -11.70
C ASN A 276 -3.18 -11.55 -11.27
N GLY A 277 -4.14 -10.64 -11.45
CA GLY A 277 -5.56 -10.88 -11.26
C GLY A 277 -6.25 -11.12 -12.58
N GLY A 278 -7.25 -11.99 -12.60
CA GLY A 278 -8.08 -12.26 -13.76
C GLY A 278 -9.49 -12.65 -13.36
N ALA A 279 -10.44 -12.38 -14.27
CA ALA A 279 -11.82 -12.80 -14.10
C ALA A 279 -12.42 -13.28 -15.44
N ASP A 280 -13.20 -14.35 -15.38
CA ASP A 280 -13.99 -14.83 -16.52
C ASP A 280 -15.39 -14.22 -16.45
N GLY A 281 -15.58 -13.14 -17.18
CA GLY A 281 -16.85 -12.40 -17.16
C GLY A 281 -16.76 -11.06 -17.84
N THR A 282 -17.78 -10.25 -17.59
CA THR A 282 -17.88 -8.88 -18.11
C THR A 282 -18.20 -7.90 -16.98
N CYS A 283 -17.65 -6.70 -17.07
CA CYS A 283 -18.07 -5.57 -16.27
C CYS A 283 -18.58 -4.46 -17.19
N PHE A 284 -19.79 -3.97 -16.94
CA PHE A 284 -20.44 -2.94 -17.78
C PHE A 284 -20.47 -3.32 -19.28
N GLY A 285 -20.66 -4.63 -19.56
CA GLY A 285 -20.70 -5.17 -20.92
C GLY A 285 -19.34 -5.35 -21.59
N GLN A 286 -18.24 -5.02 -20.92
CA GLN A 286 -16.88 -5.20 -21.44
C GLN A 286 -16.24 -6.43 -20.77
N LYS A 287 -15.51 -7.23 -21.57
CA LYS A 287 -14.77 -8.38 -21.03
C LYS A 287 -13.72 -7.92 -20.03
N VAL A 288 -13.69 -8.57 -18.85
CA VAL A 288 -12.66 -8.32 -17.85
C VAL A 288 -11.31 -8.79 -18.40
N GLY A 289 -10.34 -7.88 -18.48
CA GLY A 289 -8.97 -8.20 -18.87
C GLY A 289 -8.12 -8.62 -17.67
N PRO A 290 -6.92 -9.18 -17.92
CA PRO A 290 -5.96 -9.42 -16.87
C PRO A 290 -5.45 -8.10 -16.29
N ILE A 291 -5.13 -8.11 -15.00
CA ILE A 291 -4.59 -6.96 -14.30
C ILE A 291 -3.29 -7.31 -13.56
N TRP A 292 -2.46 -6.30 -13.34
CA TRP A 292 -1.50 -6.28 -12.25
C TRP A 292 -2.14 -5.60 -11.05
N GLY A 293 -2.42 -6.39 -10.00
CA GLY A 293 -2.93 -5.91 -8.74
C GLY A 293 -1.80 -5.71 -7.73
N THR A 294 -1.95 -4.68 -6.92
CA THR A 294 -1.11 -4.44 -5.75
C THR A 294 -2.01 -4.17 -4.56
N SER A 295 -1.82 -4.90 -3.47
CA SER A 295 -2.59 -4.82 -2.24
C SER A 295 -1.70 -4.60 -1.05
N ILE A 296 -2.06 -3.66 -0.17
CA ILE A 296 -1.44 -3.48 1.14
C ILE A 296 -2.34 -4.11 2.18
N TYR A 297 -1.74 -4.97 2.98
CA TYR A 297 -2.38 -5.64 4.11
C TYR A 297 -1.80 -5.15 5.42
N ILE A 298 -2.65 -5.03 6.43
CA ILE A 298 -2.26 -4.78 7.82
C ILE A 298 -2.77 -5.90 8.72
N LYS A 299 -2.07 -6.17 9.82
CA LYS A 299 -2.56 -7.08 10.85
C LYS A 299 -3.49 -6.36 11.81
N GLU A 300 -4.71 -6.91 11.98
CA GLU A 300 -5.63 -6.60 13.07
C GLU A 300 -5.77 -7.87 13.93
N GLY A 301 -5.10 -7.90 15.10
CA GLY A 301 -4.87 -9.13 15.83
C GLY A 301 -4.01 -10.11 15.02
N ASP A 302 -4.52 -11.34 14.82
CA ASP A 302 -3.83 -12.36 14.03
C ASP A 302 -4.27 -12.38 12.56
N ALA A 303 -5.26 -11.56 12.17
CA ALA A 303 -5.82 -11.55 10.82
C ALA A 303 -5.18 -10.47 9.94
N TRP A 304 -4.87 -10.84 8.69
CA TRP A 304 -4.53 -9.88 7.65
C TRP A 304 -5.80 -9.22 7.12
N LYS A 305 -5.80 -7.88 7.07
CA LYS A 305 -6.88 -7.04 6.54
C LYS A 305 -6.35 -6.19 5.40
N TRP A 306 -7.03 -6.23 4.27
CA TRP A 306 -6.73 -5.37 3.13
C TRP A 306 -7.02 -3.90 3.48
N THR A 307 -6.08 -2.99 3.20
CA THR A 307 -6.24 -1.57 3.53
C THR A 307 -6.06 -0.63 2.35
N PHE A 308 -5.31 -1.03 1.34
CA PHE A 308 -5.11 -0.25 0.12
C PHE A 308 -4.89 -1.16 -1.08
N GLY A 309 -5.33 -0.72 -2.26
CA GLY A 309 -4.97 -1.36 -3.52
C GLY A 309 -4.91 -0.42 -4.70
N ILE A 310 -4.14 -0.84 -5.69
CA ILE A 310 -4.11 -0.24 -7.02
C ILE A 310 -4.08 -1.34 -8.07
N ASN A 311 -4.96 -1.23 -9.06
CA ASN A 311 -5.05 -2.16 -10.16
C ASN A 311 -4.67 -1.48 -11.48
N LEU A 312 -3.81 -2.14 -12.25
CA LEU A 312 -3.35 -1.69 -13.55
C LEU A 312 -3.76 -2.71 -14.62
N PRO A 313 -4.15 -2.30 -15.82
CA PRO A 313 -4.29 -3.24 -16.93
C PRO A 313 -2.96 -3.96 -17.18
N ALA A 314 -2.98 -5.29 -17.30
CA ALA A 314 -1.81 -6.05 -17.71
C ALA A 314 -1.66 -5.96 -19.24
N GLY A 315 -0.44 -5.60 -19.72
CA GLY A 315 -0.10 -5.43 -21.14
C GLY A 315 0.31 -6.70 -21.84
#